data_722ffe2fa4c6b4e31a911192da786b31
#
_entry.id   722ffe2fa4c6b4e31a911192da786b31
#
_cell.length_a   1.000
_cell.length_b   1.000
_cell.length_c   1.000
_cell.angle_alpha   90.00
_cell.angle_beta   90.00
_cell.angle_gamma   90.00
#
_symmetry.space_group_name_H-M   'P 1'
#
loop_
_entity.id
_entity.type
_entity.pdbx_description
1 polymer ?
#
loop_
_entity_poly.entity_id
_entity_poly.type
_entity_poly.pdbx_seq_one_letter_code
_entity_poly.pdbx_strand_id
1 'polypeptide(L)'
;MAPYRSRLWYNISAVEIKRHIPVVGAALLSAALLVAAYPPFGETASIAVALAPLLAVARLASPKKAAWTWFGGGFAFWFATLAWMPAICKNNGPWPLVVLGWLGLAALCAGYFALFGWLNARAWRRFGRWGLAFEPILWAGVEWLRGWLFTGFAWNYLGTALVPIPDFLAPARVGGVYLVSALVVLVNGVFATLACRVVAQMRREAPEGRRWIRSLETAVPLAAALLVSWLCRPPADGGLVESATPGSAPQNTLRVALVQRNAPCVFRAGKERQDPVEAYRNLMEAMAPAKPDLVVWGESAMSEFGRLASERAYRAAKFFSQLVGGAALLAGGDYGERTNETVRVYNCAGLYMPSGDDMALQICAKQHLVPFGEYIPFDKWIPVLQKLSPIGVSLYPGEAKLLEVPVRGRDKRDPPAGRVKVAPLICFEDTLPPLARKGAQLGAQAIVLITNDSWFSNSWEAEQHAWQAVLRAVETGLPVIRVGNSGVTGVIGESGRTRWLTDGAGRPLVDARGCQLETVQVRTAPRLTPYVRVGDWPLLVLFAASLVGLFMVKCKT
;
A
#
# COMPACT_ATOMS: atom_id res chain seq x y z
N MET A 1 4.53 43.62 34.66
CA MET A 1 3.67 43.30 33.51
C MET A 1 3.48 41.78 33.45
N ALA A 2 2.37 41.29 33.98
CA ALA A 2 2.06 39.86 34.09
C ALA A 2 1.61 39.27 32.74
N PRO A 3 1.84 37.98 32.46
CA PRO A 3 1.54 37.37 31.18
C PRO A 3 0.04 37.07 31.03
N TYR A 4 -0.65 37.97 30.36
CA TYR A 4 -2.11 37.90 30.07
C TYR A 4 -2.43 36.92 28.93
N ARG A 5 -1.53 35.98 28.58
CA ARG A 5 -1.58 35.26 27.30
C ARG A 5 -2.11 33.82 27.30
N SER A 6 -2.35 33.19 28.43
CA SER A 6 -2.69 31.76 28.48
C SER A 6 -4.15 31.43 28.84
N ARG A 7 -4.95 32.37 29.33
CA ARG A 7 -6.29 32.07 29.87
C ARG A 7 -7.44 32.09 28.84
N LEU A 8 -7.28 32.73 27.70
CA LEU A 8 -8.41 32.92 26.75
C LEU A 8 -8.80 31.68 25.93
N TRP A 9 -7.90 30.75 25.72
CA TRP A 9 -8.22 29.49 25.09
C TRP A 9 -8.66 28.39 26.06
N TYR A 10 -8.31 28.54 27.33
CA TYR A 10 -8.70 27.63 28.41
C TYR A 10 -10.09 27.94 29.00
N ASN A 11 -10.59 29.15 28.80
CA ASN A 11 -11.87 29.60 29.34
C ASN A 11 -13.08 29.50 28.42
N ILE A 12 -12.91 28.96 27.20
CA ILE A 12 -14.05 28.28 26.56
C ILE A 12 -14.25 27.04 27.42
N SER A 13 -15.06 27.20 28.47
CA SER A 13 -15.16 26.25 29.55
C SER A 13 -15.39 24.86 28.98
N ALA A 14 -14.43 23.97 29.20
CA ALA A 14 -14.53 22.52 28.89
C ALA A 14 -15.86 21.92 29.42
N VAL A 15 -16.61 22.65 30.22
CA VAL A 15 -17.87 22.29 30.86
C VAL A 15 -19.08 22.44 29.90
N GLU A 16 -19.13 23.48 29.06
CA GLU A 16 -20.33 23.71 28.21
C GLU A 16 -20.26 23.06 26.85
N ILE A 17 -19.08 23.01 26.21
CA ILE A 17 -18.91 22.25 24.97
C ILE A 17 -19.03 20.72 25.22
N LYS A 18 -18.76 20.26 26.45
CA LYS A 18 -18.97 18.85 26.88
C LYS A 18 -20.41 18.36 26.69
N ARG A 19 -21.39 19.25 26.62
CA ARG A 19 -22.81 18.88 26.53
C ARG A 19 -23.35 18.72 25.09
N HIS A 20 -22.64 19.18 24.04
CA HIS A 20 -23.28 19.42 22.77
C HIS A 20 -22.63 18.85 21.49
N ILE A 21 -21.42 18.29 21.51
CA ILE A 21 -20.96 17.43 20.42
C ILE A 21 -21.31 16.00 20.80
N PRO A 22 -22.22 15.32 20.10
CA PRO A 22 -22.42 13.89 20.32
C PRO A 22 -21.13 13.20 19.89
N VAL A 23 -20.31 12.84 20.89
CA VAL A 23 -18.98 12.22 20.72
C VAL A 23 -19.10 10.98 19.83
N VAL A 24 -20.19 10.23 19.99
CA VAL A 24 -20.52 9.07 19.14
C VAL A 24 -20.80 9.50 17.71
N GLY A 25 -21.56 10.60 17.52
CA GLY A 25 -21.84 11.14 16.19
C GLY A 25 -20.57 11.56 15.44
N ALA A 26 -19.61 12.22 16.14
CA ALA A 26 -18.33 12.59 15.56
C ALA A 26 -17.50 11.36 15.15
N ALA A 27 -17.49 10.32 16.00
CA ALA A 27 -16.80 9.07 15.71
C ALA A 27 -17.38 8.35 14.50
N LEU A 28 -18.70 8.21 14.43
CA LEU A 28 -19.39 7.54 13.32
C LEU A 28 -19.29 8.36 12.02
N LEU A 29 -19.39 9.69 12.08
CA LEU A 29 -19.21 10.55 10.90
C LEU A 29 -17.80 10.44 10.33
N SER A 30 -16.77 10.49 11.18
CA SER A 30 -15.40 10.29 10.74
C SER A 30 -15.19 8.90 10.14
N ALA A 31 -15.73 7.85 10.75
CA ALA A 31 -15.64 6.50 10.21
C ALA A 31 -16.31 6.38 8.84
N ALA A 32 -17.51 6.93 8.67
CA ALA A 32 -18.23 6.91 7.40
C ALA A 32 -17.47 7.66 6.29
N LEU A 33 -16.93 8.85 6.58
CA LEU A 33 -16.13 9.64 5.63
C LEU A 33 -14.81 8.93 5.27
N LEU A 34 -14.15 8.26 6.24
CA LEU A 34 -12.97 7.45 5.98
C LEU A 34 -13.31 6.25 5.09
N VAL A 35 -14.39 5.53 5.38
CA VAL A 35 -14.83 4.39 4.54
C VAL A 35 -15.14 4.85 3.12
N ALA A 36 -15.83 5.98 2.97
CA ALA A 36 -16.14 6.55 1.66
C ALA A 36 -14.89 6.87 0.83
N ALA A 37 -13.76 7.21 1.47
CA ALA A 37 -12.51 7.57 0.79
C ALA A 37 -11.79 6.39 0.12
N TYR A 38 -12.10 5.15 0.49
CA TYR A 38 -11.44 3.94 -0.03
C TYR A 38 -12.39 3.10 -0.90
N PRO A 39 -11.86 2.18 -1.73
CA PRO A 39 -12.70 1.20 -2.43
C PRO A 39 -13.60 0.41 -1.45
N PRO A 40 -14.85 0.13 -1.83
CA PRO A 40 -15.42 0.26 -3.17
C PRO A 40 -15.95 1.65 -3.55
N PHE A 41 -15.98 2.62 -2.64
CA PHE A 41 -16.60 3.92 -2.88
C PHE A 41 -15.66 4.87 -3.62
N GLY A 42 -14.40 5.01 -3.17
CA GLY A 42 -13.38 5.82 -3.84
C GLY A 42 -13.64 7.34 -3.84
N GLU A 43 -14.51 7.83 -2.94
CA GLU A 43 -14.87 9.25 -2.82
C GLU A 43 -13.74 10.06 -2.18
N THR A 44 -12.67 10.26 -2.95
CA THR A 44 -11.40 10.86 -2.49
C THR A 44 -11.61 12.23 -1.83
N ALA A 45 -12.59 13.02 -2.24
CA ALA A 45 -12.86 14.32 -1.63
C ALA A 45 -13.20 14.22 -0.13
N SER A 46 -13.80 13.11 0.30
CA SER A 46 -14.19 12.89 1.70
C SER A 46 -12.99 12.90 2.65
N ILE A 47 -11.80 12.49 2.16
CA ILE A 47 -10.58 12.40 2.99
C ILE A 47 -10.13 13.76 3.53
N ALA A 48 -10.43 14.85 2.82
CA ALA A 48 -10.06 16.20 3.24
C ALA A 48 -10.71 16.64 4.57
N VAL A 49 -11.82 16.02 4.94
CA VAL A 49 -12.60 16.35 6.14
C VAL A 49 -12.86 15.15 7.06
N ALA A 50 -12.44 13.96 6.66
CA ALA A 50 -12.80 12.70 7.33
C ALA A 50 -12.37 12.63 8.80
N LEU A 51 -11.23 13.19 9.16
CA LEU A 51 -10.74 13.23 10.53
C LEU A 51 -11.17 14.49 11.31
N ALA A 52 -11.70 15.51 10.62
CA ALA A 52 -12.03 16.79 11.27
C ALA A 52 -12.97 16.66 12.48
N PRO A 53 -14.03 15.82 12.45
CA PRO A 53 -14.90 15.63 13.63
C PRO A 53 -14.15 15.03 14.83
N LEU A 54 -13.30 14.01 14.61
CA LEU A 54 -12.48 13.40 15.67
C LEU A 54 -11.40 14.34 16.18
N LEU A 55 -10.75 15.13 15.32
CA LEU A 55 -9.77 16.14 15.69
C LEU A 55 -10.42 17.23 16.58
N ALA A 56 -11.62 17.69 16.22
CA ALA A 56 -12.36 18.65 17.05
C ALA A 56 -12.63 18.09 18.47
N VAL A 57 -13.03 16.82 18.58
CA VAL A 57 -13.22 16.15 19.88
C VAL A 57 -11.90 16.07 20.66
N ALA A 58 -10.79 15.71 20.03
CA ALA A 58 -9.50 15.57 20.71
C ALA A 58 -9.02 16.89 21.32
N ARG A 59 -9.32 18.02 20.67
CA ARG A 59 -8.97 19.38 21.16
C ARG A 59 -9.73 19.78 22.42
N LEU A 60 -10.95 19.27 22.58
CA LEU A 60 -11.89 19.68 23.63
C LEU A 60 -11.99 18.65 24.78
N ALA A 61 -11.73 17.39 24.50
CA ALA A 61 -11.88 16.29 25.45
C ALA A 61 -10.63 16.07 26.30
N SER A 62 -10.78 15.33 27.42
CA SER A 62 -9.63 14.81 28.15
C SER A 62 -8.88 13.77 27.30
N PRO A 63 -7.56 13.57 27.48
CA PRO A 63 -6.81 12.59 26.71
C PRO A 63 -7.43 11.18 26.76
N LYS A 64 -7.94 10.75 27.92
CA LYS A 64 -8.64 9.47 28.07
C LYS A 64 -9.93 9.42 27.26
N LYS A 65 -10.73 10.49 27.29
CA LYS A 65 -11.98 10.55 26.50
C LYS A 65 -11.68 10.62 25.01
N ALA A 66 -10.68 11.38 24.58
CA ALA A 66 -10.23 11.42 23.20
C ALA A 66 -9.79 10.04 22.72
N ALA A 67 -8.96 9.32 23.49
CA ALA A 67 -8.52 7.96 23.15
C ALA A 67 -9.71 7.02 22.89
N TRP A 68 -10.70 6.98 23.77
CA TRP A 68 -11.86 6.11 23.59
C TRP A 68 -12.75 6.52 22.40
N THR A 69 -12.89 7.82 22.15
CA THR A 69 -13.64 8.30 20.98
C THR A 69 -12.94 7.92 19.68
N TRP A 70 -11.63 8.11 19.63
CA TRP A 70 -10.81 7.72 18.48
C TRP A 70 -10.76 6.20 18.30
N PHE A 71 -10.73 5.43 19.40
CA PHE A 71 -10.88 3.97 19.32
C PHE A 71 -12.20 3.57 18.67
N GLY A 72 -13.32 4.14 19.11
CA GLY A 72 -14.64 3.83 18.56
C GLY A 72 -14.77 4.18 17.08
N GLY A 73 -14.31 5.38 16.68
CA GLY A 73 -14.29 5.79 15.27
C GLY A 73 -13.34 4.94 14.41
N GLY A 74 -12.15 4.66 14.95
CA GLY A 74 -11.18 3.78 14.29
C GLY A 74 -11.69 2.35 14.15
N PHE A 75 -12.34 1.80 15.19
CA PHE A 75 -12.92 0.47 15.13
C PHE A 75 -14.03 0.38 14.08
N ALA A 76 -14.94 1.35 14.04
CA ALA A 76 -15.99 1.39 13.03
C ALA A 76 -15.42 1.47 11.60
N PHE A 77 -14.39 2.32 11.39
CA PHE A 77 -13.70 2.40 10.11
C PHE A 77 -13.03 1.08 9.72
N TRP A 78 -12.21 0.50 10.61
CA TRP A 78 -11.46 -0.72 10.30
C TRP A 78 -12.37 -1.93 10.17
N PHE A 79 -13.41 -2.02 10.97
CA PHE A 79 -14.42 -3.06 10.84
C PHE A 79 -15.11 -3.02 9.47
N ALA A 80 -15.50 -1.84 9.00
CA ALA A 80 -16.16 -1.69 7.71
C ALA A 80 -15.19 -1.87 6.53
N THR A 81 -13.99 -1.26 6.57
CA THR A 81 -13.05 -1.32 5.45
C THR A 81 -12.44 -2.70 5.25
N LEU A 82 -12.33 -3.52 6.32
CA LEU A 82 -11.84 -4.90 6.29
C LEU A 82 -12.99 -5.93 6.15
N ALA A 83 -14.22 -5.52 5.83
CA ALA A 83 -15.35 -6.42 5.67
C ALA A 83 -15.22 -7.40 4.48
N TRP A 84 -14.12 -7.35 3.75
CA TRP A 84 -13.72 -8.35 2.77
C TRP A 84 -13.08 -9.61 3.41
N MET A 85 -12.56 -9.55 4.66
CA MET A 85 -11.94 -10.70 5.32
C MET A 85 -12.84 -11.96 5.40
N PRO A 86 -14.15 -11.88 5.66
CA PRO A 86 -15.05 -13.04 5.62
C PRO A 86 -15.06 -13.79 4.29
N ALA A 87 -14.60 -13.19 3.18
CA ALA A 87 -14.46 -13.91 1.90
C ALA A 87 -13.53 -15.12 1.99
N ILE A 88 -12.55 -15.12 2.91
CA ILE A 88 -11.66 -16.27 3.19
C ILE A 88 -12.46 -17.53 3.52
N CYS A 89 -13.64 -17.40 4.13
CA CYS A 89 -14.51 -18.55 4.45
C CYS A 89 -14.97 -19.30 3.20
N LYS A 90 -15.09 -18.62 2.04
CA LYS A 90 -15.40 -19.24 0.75
C LYS A 90 -14.29 -20.20 0.30
N ASN A 91 -13.07 -20.00 0.80
CA ASN A 91 -11.87 -20.76 0.49
C ASN A 91 -11.45 -21.69 1.66
N ASN A 92 -12.43 -22.29 2.36
CA ASN A 92 -12.26 -23.21 3.47
C ASN A 92 -11.67 -22.60 4.76
N GLY A 93 -11.62 -21.28 4.89
CA GLY A 93 -11.26 -20.65 6.16
C GLY A 93 -12.31 -20.96 7.24
N PRO A 94 -11.90 -21.39 8.45
CA PRO A 94 -12.84 -21.67 9.54
C PRO A 94 -13.48 -20.37 10.03
N TRP A 95 -14.78 -20.22 9.77
CA TRP A 95 -15.51 -18.96 9.97
C TRP A 95 -15.35 -18.33 11.38
N PRO A 96 -15.30 -19.09 12.51
CA PRO A 96 -15.11 -18.47 13.80
C PRO A 96 -13.75 -17.78 13.94
N LEU A 97 -12.69 -18.42 13.39
CA LEU A 97 -11.33 -17.86 13.42
C LEU A 97 -11.20 -16.65 12.48
N VAL A 98 -11.84 -16.70 11.32
CA VAL A 98 -11.85 -15.57 10.38
C VAL A 98 -12.56 -14.37 11.00
N VAL A 99 -13.72 -14.56 11.63
CA VAL A 99 -14.45 -13.46 12.31
C VAL A 99 -13.66 -12.91 13.49
N LEU A 100 -13.08 -13.78 14.32
CA LEU A 100 -12.22 -13.35 15.44
C LEU A 100 -10.98 -12.58 14.93
N GLY A 101 -10.37 -13.06 13.84
CA GLY A 101 -9.24 -12.39 13.20
C GLY A 101 -9.63 -11.00 12.67
N TRP A 102 -10.78 -10.87 12.00
CA TRP A 102 -11.30 -9.60 11.52
C TRP A 102 -11.57 -8.61 12.66
N LEU A 103 -12.30 -9.04 13.71
CA LEU A 103 -12.56 -8.22 14.89
C LEU A 103 -11.26 -7.83 15.61
N GLY A 104 -10.36 -8.80 15.78
CA GLY A 104 -9.06 -8.58 16.43
C GLY A 104 -8.18 -7.60 15.66
N LEU A 105 -8.10 -7.73 14.33
CA LEU A 105 -7.34 -6.82 13.49
C LEU A 105 -7.96 -5.41 13.47
N ALA A 106 -9.29 -5.31 13.38
CA ALA A 106 -9.98 -4.03 13.48
C ALA A 106 -9.72 -3.34 14.84
N ALA A 107 -9.76 -4.10 15.94
CA ALA A 107 -9.47 -3.59 17.28
C ALA A 107 -7.99 -3.18 17.45
N LEU A 108 -7.06 -3.97 16.93
CA LEU A 108 -5.63 -3.63 16.92
C LEU A 108 -5.39 -2.31 16.19
N CYS A 109 -5.92 -2.16 14.98
CA CYS A 109 -5.80 -0.95 14.19
C CYS A 109 -6.49 0.25 14.86
N ALA A 110 -7.64 0.03 15.50
CA ALA A 110 -8.32 1.06 16.31
C ALA A 110 -7.48 1.50 17.52
N GLY A 111 -6.65 0.61 18.07
CA GLY A 111 -5.69 0.95 19.13
C GLY A 111 -4.70 2.05 18.71
N TYR A 112 -4.24 2.07 17.47
CA TYR A 112 -3.39 3.15 16.94
C TYR A 112 -4.17 4.46 16.78
N PHE A 113 -5.44 4.42 16.41
CA PHE A 113 -6.32 5.59 16.43
C PHE A 113 -6.46 6.14 17.85
N ALA A 114 -6.68 5.26 18.84
CA ALA A 114 -6.75 5.65 20.24
C ALA A 114 -5.45 6.29 20.74
N LEU A 115 -4.29 5.73 20.38
CA LEU A 115 -2.98 6.28 20.71
C LEU A 115 -2.82 7.69 20.12
N PHE A 116 -3.14 7.86 18.84
CA PHE A 116 -3.10 9.19 18.23
C PHE A 116 -4.04 10.16 18.93
N GLY A 117 -5.30 9.79 19.17
CA GLY A 117 -6.28 10.64 19.85
C GLY A 117 -5.81 11.09 21.25
N TRP A 118 -5.16 10.19 21.98
CA TRP A 118 -4.58 10.49 23.29
C TRP A 118 -3.39 11.46 23.20
N LEU A 119 -2.45 11.20 22.30
CA LEU A 119 -1.29 12.06 22.05
C LEU A 119 -1.72 13.46 21.58
N ASN A 120 -2.66 13.51 20.64
CA ASN A 120 -3.16 14.77 20.10
C ASN A 120 -3.86 15.62 21.16
N ALA A 121 -4.73 15.03 21.99
CA ALA A 121 -5.36 15.76 23.09
C ALA A 121 -4.34 16.28 24.12
N ARG A 122 -3.23 15.57 24.34
CA ARG A 122 -2.12 16.06 25.18
C ARG A 122 -1.38 17.22 24.51
N ALA A 123 -1.14 17.13 23.18
CA ALA A 123 -0.47 18.19 22.43
C ALA A 123 -1.25 19.50 22.49
N TRP A 124 -2.57 19.45 22.28
CA TRP A 124 -3.42 20.63 22.37
C TRP A 124 -3.47 21.25 23.77
N ARG A 125 -3.52 20.43 24.82
CA ARG A 125 -3.50 20.91 26.22
C ARG A 125 -2.18 21.57 26.59
N ARG A 126 -1.08 21.06 26.01
CA ARG A 126 0.25 21.54 26.35
C ARG A 126 0.67 22.75 25.54
N PHE A 127 0.42 22.73 24.23
CA PHE A 127 0.92 23.72 23.29
C PHE A 127 -0.16 24.68 22.76
N GLY A 128 -1.43 24.48 23.16
CA GLY A 128 -2.55 25.28 22.70
C GLY A 128 -2.65 25.24 21.16
N ARG A 129 -2.75 26.40 20.51
CA ARG A 129 -2.87 26.50 19.04
C ARG A 129 -1.73 25.83 18.24
N TRP A 130 -0.56 25.72 18.83
CA TRP A 130 0.58 25.04 18.21
C TRP A 130 0.35 23.51 18.09
N GLY A 131 -0.66 22.97 18.80
CA GLY A 131 -1.11 21.58 18.62
C GLY A 131 -1.39 21.23 17.16
N LEU A 132 -1.86 22.19 16.35
CA LEU A 132 -2.07 22.01 14.91
C LEU A 132 -0.81 21.55 14.16
N ALA A 133 0.38 22.01 14.55
CA ALA A 133 1.63 21.61 13.95
C ALA A 133 2.08 20.20 14.37
N PHE A 134 1.64 19.74 15.56
CA PHE A 134 1.94 18.39 16.05
C PHE A 134 1.04 17.30 15.44
N GLU A 135 -0.21 17.62 15.10
CA GLU A 135 -1.18 16.66 14.56
C GLU A 135 -0.62 15.82 13.39
N PRO A 136 -0.04 16.43 12.31
CA PRO A 136 0.50 15.68 11.18
C PRO A 136 1.67 14.76 11.57
N ILE A 137 2.57 15.24 12.43
CA ILE A 137 3.76 14.49 12.84
C ILE A 137 3.37 13.29 13.71
N LEU A 138 2.46 13.51 14.67
CA LEU A 138 1.97 12.45 15.55
C LEU A 138 1.22 11.38 14.78
N TRP A 139 0.38 11.78 13.79
CA TRP A 139 -0.33 10.82 12.95
C TRP A 139 0.64 9.97 12.13
N ALA A 140 1.54 10.62 11.37
CA ALA A 140 2.50 9.92 10.54
C ALA A 140 3.39 8.96 11.35
N GLY A 141 3.81 9.37 12.56
CA GLY A 141 4.56 8.51 13.47
C GLY A 141 3.75 7.31 13.96
N VAL A 142 2.46 7.48 14.26
CA VAL A 142 1.57 6.39 14.66
C VAL A 142 1.25 5.46 13.48
N GLU A 143 1.09 5.98 12.26
CA GLU A 143 0.97 5.16 11.05
C GLU A 143 2.24 4.33 10.79
N TRP A 144 3.40 4.94 10.97
CA TRP A 144 4.68 4.22 10.87
C TRP A 144 4.74 3.07 11.88
N LEU A 145 4.38 3.32 13.16
CA LEU A 145 4.31 2.27 14.18
C LEU A 145 3.39 1.13 13.77
N ARG A 146 2.21 1.42 13.19
CA ARG A 146 1.26 0.42 12.71
C ARG A 146 1.82 -0.43 11.56
N GLY A 147 2.63 0.17 10.71
CA GLY A 147 3.32 -0.54 9.62
C GLY A 147 4.47 -1.42 10.09
N TRP A 148 4.87 -1.36 11.37
CA TRP A 148 6.06 -2.06 11.86
C TRP A 148 5.81 -2.94 13.08
N LEU A 149 5.04 -2.49 14.08
CA LEU A 149 4.77 -3.26 15.29
C LEU A 149 3.87 -4.46 15.02
N PHE A 150 4.11 -5.57 15.75
CA PHE A 150 3.34 -6.82 15.64
C PHE A 150 3.31 -7.37 14.22
N THR A 151 4.48 -7.44 13.55
CA THR A 151 4.68 -7.80 12.14
C THR A 151 4.25 -6.72 11.13
N GLY A 152 3.58 -5.67 11.59
CA GLY A 152 3.10 -4.56 10.79
C GLY A 152 1.82 -4.87 9.99
N PHE A 153 0.88 -3.94 10.00
CA PHE A 153 -0.26 -3.96 9.11
C PHE A 153 -0.35 -2.63 8.35
N ALA A 154 0.37 -2.59 7.24
CA ALA A 154 0.58 -1.39 6.41
C ALA A 154 -0.56 -1.20 5.39
N TRP A 155 -1.80 -1.47 5.76
CA TRP A 155 -2.99 -1.37 4.91
C TRP A 155 -3.66 0.00 5.06
N ASN A 156 -4.20 0.56 3.97
CA ASN A 156 -4.97 1.80 3.98
C ASN A 156 -4.34 2.91 4.85
N TYR A 157 -3.07 3.26 4.58
CA TYR A 157 -2.51 4.50 5.07
C TYR A 157 -3.34 5.68 4.58
N LEU A 158 -3.46 6.73 5.36
CA LEU A 158 -4.33 7.86 5.03
C LEU A 158 -3.99 8.48 3.66
N GLY A 159 -2.70 8.51 3.32
CA GLY A 159 -2.22 8.98 2.02
C GLY A 159 -2.68 8.14 0.84
N THR A 160 -3.02 6.85 1.02
CA THR A 160 -3.48 6.00 -0.10
C THR A 160 -4.85 6.40 -0.62
N ALA A 161 -5.67 7.09 0.18
CA ALA A 161 -6.96 7.63 -0.26
C ALA A 161 -6.83 8.68 -1.39
N LEU A 162 -5.61 9.21 -1.64
CA LEU A 162 -5.35 10.17 -2.72
C LEU A 162 -4.91 9.51 -4.04
N VAL A 163 -4.88 8.18 -4.12
CA VAL A 163 -4.49 7.44 -5.33
C VAL A 163 -5.31 7.85 -6.57
N PRO A 164 -6.62 8.12 -6.50
CA PRO A 164 -7.37 8.61 -7.65
C PRO A 164 -6.93 9.99 -8.16
N ILE A 165 -6.13 10.73 -7.39
CA ILE A 165 -5.62 12.06 -7.76
C ILE A 165 -4.09 12.04 -7.66
N PRO A 166 -3.36 11.45 -8.62
CA PRO A 166 -1.92 11.16 -8.53
C PRO A 166 -1.05 12.39 -8.25
N ASP A 167 -1.47 13.57 -8.70
CA ASP A 167 -0.74 14.81 -8.48
C ASP A 167 -0.52 15.14 -6.98
N PHE A 168 -1.41 14.68 -6.11
CA PHE A 168 -1.28 14.84 -4.65
C PHE A 168 -0.42 13.77 -3.98
N LEU A 169 0.00 12.74 -4.72
CA LEU A 169 0.92 11.72 -4.22
C LEU A 169 2.39 12.17 -4.29
N ALA A 170 2.70 13.22 -5.02
CA ALA A 170 4.07 13.71 -5.25
C ALA A 170 4.92 13.86 -3.96
N PRO A 171 4.39 14.29 -2.80
CA PRO A 171 5.14 14.36 -1.54
C PRO A 171 5.72 13.01 -1.09
N ALA A 172 5.15 11.87 -1.54
CA ALA A 172 5.70 10.55 -1.23
C ALA A 172 7.13 10.35 -1.75
N ARG A 173 7.54 11.08 -2.79
CA ARG A 173 8.94 11.08 -3.28
C ARG A 173 9.94 11.59 -2.26
N VAL A 174 9.49 12.37 -1.28
CA VAL A 174 10.34 13.02 -0.27
C VAL A 174 10.23 12.34 1.09
N GLY A 175 9.03 12.06 1.56
CA GLY A 175 8.78 11.52 2.90
C GLY A 175 7.91 10.25 2.93
N GLY A 176 7.82 9.53 1.81
CA GLY A 176 7.00 8.34 1.70
C GLY A 176 5.50 8.64 1.85
N VAL A 177 4.70 7.60 1.94
CA VAL A 177 3.26 7.70 2.21
C VAL A 177 2.95 8.52 3.46
N TYR A 178 3.87 8.50 4.43
CA TYR A 178 3.70 9.18 5.71
C TYR A 178 3.64 10.71 5.57
N LEU A 179 4.40 11.30 4.64
CA LEU A 179 4.31 12.75 4.37
C LEU A 179 2.97 13.09 3.71
N VAL A 180 2.48 12.23 2.80
CA VAL A 180 1.15 12.41 2.20
C VAL A 180 0.07 12.34 3.28
N SER A 181 0.11 11.33 4.15
CA SER A 181 -0.79 11.21 5.30
C SER A 181 -0.73 12.43 6.22
N ALA A 182 0.47 12.93 6.50
CA ALA A 182 0.66 14.13 7.33
C ALA A 182 -0.01 15.37 6.72
N LEU A 183 0.10 15.56 5.41
CA LEU A 183 -0.56 16.67 4.71
C LEU A 183 -2.10 16.54 4.74
N VAL A 184 -2.63 15.33 4.60
CA VAL A 184 -4.07 15.06 4.76
C VAL A 184 -4.53 15.44 6.18
N VAL A 185 -3.77 15.04 7.21
CA VAL A 185 -4.09 15.40 8.60
C VAL A 185 -4.01 16.90 8.82
N LEU A 186 -3.03 17.58 8.24
CA LEU A 186 -2.91 19.04 8.31
C LEU A 186 -4.17 19.74 7.75
N VAL A 187 -4.66 19.30 6.59
CA VAL A 187 -5.89 19.81 5.97
C VAL A 187 -7.10 19.57 6.88
N ASN A 188 -7.24 18.34 7.40
CA ASN A 188 -8.30 18.00 8.36
C ASN A 188 -8.21 18.85 9.64
N GLY A 189 -7.01 19.12 10.14
CA GLY A 189 -6.77 19.99 11.28
C GLY A 189 -7.25 21.42 11.04
N VAL A 190 -7.08 21.94 9.83
CA VAL A 190 -7.64 23.25 9.42
C VAL A 190 -9.15 23.21 9.44
N PHE A 191 -9.79 22.21 8.85
CA PHE A 191 -11.26 22.07 8.86
C PHE A 191 -11.81 21.90 10.28
N ALA A 192 -11.14 21.14 11.14
CA ALA A 192 -11.49 21.04 12.54
C ALA A 192 -11.40 22.42 13.26
N THR A 193 -10.39 23.23 12.91
CA THR A 193 -10.26 24.59 13.45
C THR A 193 -11.42 25.48 13.00
N LEU A 194 -11.78 25.43 11.73
CA LEU A 194 -12.91 26.18 11.19
C LEU A 194 -14.22 25.75 11.85
N ALA A 195 -14.47 24.45 11.98
CA ALA A 195 -15.67 23.92 12.64
C ALA A 195 -15.77 24.39 14.11
N CYS A 196 -14.67 24.30 14.88
CA CYS A 196 -14.65 24.80 16.25
C CYS A 196 -14.95 26.31 16.33
N ARG A 197 -14.46 27.12 15.36
CA ARG A 197 -14.73 28.56 15.30
C ARG A 197 -16.20 28.87 14.99
N VAL A 198 -16.78 28.16 14.02
CA VAL A 198 -18.21 28.34 13.68
C VAL A 198 -19.08 28.05 14.90
N VAL A 199 -18.81 26.93 15.61
CA VAL A 199 -19.54 26.59 16.84
C VAL A 199 -19.38 27.67 17.92
N ALA A 200 -18.17 28.21 18.12
CA ALA A 200 -17.94 29.30 19.08
C ALA A 200 -18.66 30.59 18.70
N GLN A 201 -18.72 30.92 17.40
CA GLN A 201 -19.49 32.09 16.91
C GLN A 201 -21.00 31.93 17.12
N MET A 202 -21.55 30.77 16.78
CA MET A 202 -22.98 30.48 16.99
C MET A 202 -23.39 30.62 18.45
N ARG A 203 -22.48 30.37 19.37
CA ARG A 203 -22.70 30.51 20.82
C ARG A 203 -22.42 31.90 21.38
N ARG A 204 -22.04 32.86 20.52
CA ARG A 204 -21.62 34.20 20.94
C ARG A 204 -20.42 34.21 21.91
N GLU A 205 -19.62 33.14 21.92
CA GLU A 205 -18.43 32.99 22.78
C GLU A 205 -17.14 33.46 22.07
N ALA A 206 -17.25 33.88 20.81
CA ALA A 206 -16.10 34.29 20.01
C ALA A 206 -15.63 35.69 20.46
N PRO A 207 -14.37 35.85 20.90
CA PRO A 207 -13.84 37.15 21.26
C PRO A 207 -13.76 38.07 20.05
N GLU A 208 -14.21 39.31 20.19
CA GLU A 208 -14.00 40.35 19.18
C GLU A 208 -12.50 40.68 19.11
N GLY A 209 -11.87 40.50 17.93
CA GLY A 209 -10.50 40.93 17.71
C GLY A 209 -9.72 40.14 16.66
N ARG A 210 -8.94 40.88 15.87
CA ARG A 210 -7.93 40.43 14.89
C ARG A 210 -8.40 39.31 13.95
N ARG A 211 -9.49 39.55 13.21
CA ARG A 211 -10.04 38.61 12.19
C ARG A 211 -8.98 38.14 11.19
N TRP A 212 -8.04 39.00 10.78
CA TRP A 212 -6.99 38.68 9.82
C TRP A 212 -5.97 37.64 10.33
N ILE A 213 -5.58 37.67 11.62
CA ILE A 213 -4.67 36.65 12.20
C ILE A 213 -5.35 35.27 12.18
N ARG A 214 -6.66 35.22 12.41
CA ARG A 214 -7.44 33.99 12.39
C ARG A 214 -7.54 33.41 10.97
N SER A 215 -7.58 34.27 9.94
CA SER A 215 -7.56 33.83 8.54
C SER A 215 -6.20 33.23 8.18
N LEU A 216 -5.09 33.82 8.63
CA LEU A 216 -3.74 33.30 8.40
C LEU A 216 -3.52 31.91 9.04
N GLU A 217 -4.07 31.65 10.21
CA GLU A 217 -3.95 30.34 10.90
C GLU A 217 -4.59 29.19 10.10
N THR A 218 -5.45 29.48 9.12
CA THR A 218 -6.07 28.48 8.25
C THR A 218 -5.51 28.54 6.83
N ALA A 219 -5.27 29.72 6.30
CA ALA A 219 -4.76 29.91 4.93
C ALA A 219 -3.31 29.43 4.77
N VAL A 220 -2.44 29.73 5.75
CA VAL A 220 -1.02 29.37 5.67
C VAL A 220 -0.79 27.85 5.62
N PRO A 221 -1.40 27.02 6.51
CA PRO A 221 -1.24 25.57 6.43
C PRO A 221 -1.78 24.96 5.12
N LEU A 222 -2.91 25.46 4.60
CA LEU A 222 -3.44 25.01 3.31
C LEU A 222 -2.51 25.38 2.16
N ALA A 223 -2.03 26.63 2.12
CA ALA A 223 -1.07 27.07 1.12
C ALA A 223 0.24 26.27 1.20
N ALA A 224 0.72 25.96 2.42
CA ALA A 224 1.90 25.13 2.62
C ALA A 224 1.68 23.70 2.10
N ALA A 225 0.52 23.09 2.36
CA ALA A 225 0.22 21.75 1.86
C ALA A 225 0.19 21.71 0.32
N LEU A 226 -0.43 22.70 -0.32
CA LEU A 226 -0.47 22.83 -1.77
C LEU A 226 0.93 23.09 -2.36
N LEU A 227 1.71 23.97 -1.72
CA LEU A 227 3.07 24.29 -2.14
C LEU A 227 3.98 23.06 -2.05
N VAL A 228 3.94 22.30 -0.97
CA VAL A 228 4.71 21.07 -0.82
C VAL A 228 4.31 20.06 -1.89
N SER A 229 3.02 19.88 -2.14
CA SER A 229 2.53 18.99 -3.20
C SER A 229 3.02 19.43 -4.58
N TRP A 230 3.05 20.74 -4.85
CA TRP A 230 3.55 21.28 -6.11
C TRP A 230 5.08 21.14 -6.27
N LEU A 231 5.85 21.47 -5.25
CA LEU A 231 7.32 21.37 -5.26
C LEU A 231 7.84 19.95 -5.41
N CYS A 232 7.08 18.95 -4.95
CA CYS A 232 7.47 17.54 -5.02
C CYS A 232 7.11 16.88 -6.37
N ARG A 233 6.41 17.58 -7.28
CA ARG A 233 6.02 17.01 -8.58
C ARG A 233 7.24 16.50 -9.36
N PRO A 234 7.15 15.31 -9.97
CA PRO A 234 8.19 14.85 -10.88
C PRO A 234 8.24 15.75 -12.13
N PRO A 235 9.39 15.83 -12.81
CA PRO A 235 9.43 16.41 -14.15
C PRO A 235 8.40 15.73 -15.06
N ALA A 236 7.88 16.47 -16.05
CA ALA A 236 6.74 16.04 -16.89
C ALA A 236 6.95 14.71 -17.67
N ASP A 237 8.17 14.21 -17.75
CA ASP A 237 8.59 13.09 -18.63
C ASP A 237 8.57 11.72 -17.93
N GLY A 238 7.89 11.57 -16.81
CA GLY A 238 7.92 10.39 -15.94
C GLY A 238 6.90 9.31 -16.31
N GLY A 239 7.21 8.43 -17.26
CA GLY A 239 7.00 7.06 -16.97
C GLY A 239 6.03 6.16 -17.70
N LEU A 240 4.88 6.55 -18.15
CA LEU A 240 4.06 5.70 -19.01
C LEU A 240 4.19 6.22 -20.45
N VAL A 241 4.78 5.42 -21.34
CA VAL A 241 4.77 5.76 -22.78
C VAL A 241 3.32 5.67 -23.25
N GLU A 242 2.70 6.83 -23.53
CA GLU A 242 1.52 6.82 -24.39
C GLU A 242 1.94 6.12 -25.69
N SER A 243 1.19 5.12 -26.10
CA SER A 243 1.39 4.23 -27.28
C SER A 243 2.43 4.77 -28.27
N ALA A 244 3.65 4.25 -28.17
CA ALA A 244 4.74 4.69 -29.02
C ALA A 244 4.32 4.57 -30.49
N THR A 245 4.37 5.69 -31.22
CA THR A 245 4.24 5.70 -32.68
C THR A 245 5.23 4.66 -33.24
N PRO A 246 4.81 3.79 -34.16
CA PRO A 246 5.71 2.81 -34.74
C PRO A 246 6.93 3.54 -35.34
N GLY A 247 8.12 3.27 -34.83
CA GLY A 247 9.39 3.84 -35.29
C GLY A 247 10.17 4.72 -34.31
N SER A 248 9.59 5.21 -33.21
CA SER A 248 10.25 6.16 -32.29
C SER A 248 10.45 5.64 -30.86
N ALA A 249 10.55 4.31 -30.67
CA ALA A 249 10.68 3.77 -29.33
C ALA A 249 12.06 4.11 -28.71
N PRO A 250 12.09 4.74 -27.51
CA PRO A 250 13.33 5.03 -26.79
C PRO A 250 14.15 3.77 -26.54
N GLN A 251 15.49 3.89 -26.49
CA GLN A 251 16.43 2.76 -26.32
C GLN A 251 16.26 1.96 -25.00
N ASN A 252 15.38 2.40 -24.07
CA ASN A 252 15.23 1.86 -22.73
C ASN A 252 13.75 1.47 -22.44
N THR A 253 13.13 0.68 -23.29
CA THR A 253 11.78 0.18 -23.08
C THR A 253 11.77 -1.32 -22.90
N LEU A 254 10.93 -1.81 -21.97
CA LEU A 254 10.65 -3.22 -21.72
C LEU A 254 9.21 -3.51 -22.18
N ARG A 255 9.04 -4.42 -23.13
CA ARG A 255 7.71 -4.89 -23.59
C ARG A 255 7.29 -6.06 -22.72
N VAL A 256 6.21 -5.89 -21.99
CA VAL A 256 5.76 -6.86 -20.98
C VAL A 256 4.36 -7.35 -21.31
N ALA A 257 4.21 -8.65 -21.45
CA ALA A 257 2.90 -9.29 -21.48
C ALA A 257 2.45 -9.60 -20.05
N LEU A 258 1.36 -8.98 -19.64
CA LEU A 258 0.70 -9.20 -18.35
C LEU A 258 -0.35 -10.28 -18.53
N VAL A 259 -0.30 -11.37 -17.74
CA VAL A 259 -1.20 -12.52 -17.92
C VAL A 259 -1.90 -12.85 -16.61
N GLN A 260 -3.19 -12.55 -16.56
CA GLN A 260 -4.10 -12.82 -15.46
C GLN A 260 -4.93 -14.06 -15.75
N ARG A 261 -4.67 -15.16 -15.05
CA ARG A 261 -5.34 -16.44 -15.33
C ARG A 261 -6.67 -16.61 -14.60
N ASN A 262 -6.83 -15.99 -13.45
CA ASN A 262 -7.97 -16.19 -12.55
C ASN A 262 -8.15 -17.67 -12.13
N ALA A 263 -7.06 -18.27 -11.62
CA ALA A 263 -7.13 -19.59 -11.03
C ALA A 263 -7.73 -19.53 -9.61
N PRO A 264 -8.57 -20.48 -9.20
CA PRO A 264 -9.05 -20.54 -7.82
C PRO A 264 -7.88 -20.86 -6.87
N CYS A 265 -7.83 -20.19 -5.71
CA CYS A 265 -6.78 -20.43 -4.71
C CYS A 265 -6.91 -21.80 -4.02
N VAL A 266 -8.12 -22.35 -3.94
CA VAL A 266 -8.40 -23.68 -3.37
C VAL A 266 -9.12 -24.53 -4.39
N PHE A 267 -8.53 -25.67 -4.72
CA PHE A 267 -9.17 -26.65 -5.58
C PHE A 267 -10.13 -27.51 -4.74
N ARG A 268 -11.43 -27.35 -4.98
CA ARG A 268 -12.44 -28.20 -4.33
C ARG A 268 -12.44 -29.58 -4.95
N ALA A 269 -12.41 -30.64 -4.13
CA ALA A 269 -12.58 -32.01 -4.58
C ALA A 269 -13.91 -32.14 -5.37
N GLY A 270 -13.86 -32.80 -6.55
CA GLY A 270 -15.04 -33.03 -7.38
C GLY A 270 -15.38 -31.90 -8.40
N LYS A 271 -14.67 -30.77 -8.42
CA LYS A 271 -14.76 -29.83 -9.54
C LYS A 271 -13.72 -30.17 -10.60
N GLU A 272 -14.18 -30.19 -11.84
CA GLU A 272 -13.30 -30.41 -13.00
C GLU A 272 -12.19 -29.37 -13.00
N ARG A 273 -10.94 -29.84 -12.93
CA ARG A 273 -9.77 -28.99 -12.90
C ARG A 273 -9.43 -28.65 -14.35
N GLN A 274 -9.57 -27.39 -14.72
CA GLN A 274 -9.14 -26.95 -16.04
C GLN A 274 -7.64 -27.24 -16.22
N ASP A 275 -7.25 -27.80 -17.37
CA ASP A 275 -5.84 -28.00 -17.69
C ASP A 275 -5.08 -26.66 -17.66
N PRO A 276 -4.08 -26.53 -16.78
CA PRO A 276 -3.31 -25.29 -16.68
C PRO A 276 -2.60 -24.94 -17.99
N VAL A 277 -2.19 -25.92 -18.80
CA VAL A 277 -1.55 -25.68 -20.09
C VAL A 277 -2.52 -24.99 -21.04
N GLU A 278 -3.74 -25.51 -21.17
CA GLU A 278 -4.75 -24.93 -22.05
C GLU A 278 -5.16 -23.53 -21.57
N ALA A 279 -5.32 -23.35 -20.25
CA ALA A 279 -5.73 -22.08 -19.68
C ALA A 279 -4.73 -20.94 -19.94
N TYR A 280 -3.42 -21.23 -19.88
CA TYR A 280 -2.39 -20.25 -20.21
C TYR A 280 -2.16 -20.13 -21.71
N ARG A 281 -2.29 -21.22 -22.48
CA ARG A 281 -2.04 -21.22 -23.93
C ARG A 281 -2.83 -20.14 -24.65
N ASN A 282 -4.14 -20.08 -24.47
CA ASN A 282 -5.01 -19.10 -25.14
C ASN A 282 -4.58 -17.65 -24.85
N LEU A 283 -4.20 -17.35 -23.58
CA LEU A 283 -3.74 -16.02 -23.18
C LEU A 283 -2.37 -15.70 -23.78
N MET A 284 -1.48 -16.68 -23.86
CA MET A 284 -0.14 -16.51 -24.40
C MET A 284 -0.15 -16.39 -25.94
N GLU A 285 -0.99 -17.15 -26.62
CA GLU A 285 -1.17 -17.07 -28.11
C GLU A 285 -1.66 -15.68 -28.50
N ALA A 286 -2.55 -15.06 -27.71
CA ALA A 286 -2.99 -13.69 -27.94
C ALA A 286 -1.83 -12.67 -27.85
N MET A 287 -0.78 -12.96 -27.05
CA MET A 287 0.38 -12.09 -26.88
C MET A 287 1.54 -12.39 -27.85
N ALA A 288 1.52 -13.54 -28.53
CA ALA A 288 2.59 -14.00 -29.43
C ALA A 288 2.94 -13.02 -30.58
N PRO A 289 1.96 -12.38 -31.27
CA PRO A 289 2.27 -11.42 -32.34
C PRO A 289 3.05 -10.21 -31.85
N ALA A 290 2.87 -9.86 -30.59
CA ALA A 290 3.50 -8.69 -29.97
C ALA A 290 4.99 -8.91 -29.63
N LYS A 291 5.48 -10.15 -29.59
CA LYS A 291 6.87 -10.51 -29.24
C LYS A 291 7.38 -9.79 -27.99
N PRO A 292 6.80 -10.03 -26.80
CA PRO A 292 7.23 -9.37 -25.57
C PRO A 292 8.68 -9.74 -25.21
N ASP A 293 9.35 -8.89 -24.43
CA ASP A 293 10.64 -9.21 -23.82
C ASP A 293 10.45 -10.08 -22.57
N LEU A 294 9.39 -9.78 -21.82
CA LEU A 294 9.02 -10.43 -20.58
C LEU A 294 7.53 -10.79 -20.58
N VAL A 295 7.23 -11.99 -20.14
CA VAL A 295 5.87 -12.37 -19.72
C VAL A 295 5.84 -12.44 -18.21
N VAL A 296 4.80 -11.89 -17.58
CA VAL A 296 4.61 -11.96 -16.13
C VAL A 296 3.31 -12.67 -15.80
N TRP A 297 3.40 -13.70 -14.96
CA TRP A 297 2.29 -14.42 -14.36
C TRP A 297 2.17 -14.07 -12.88
N GLY A 298 0.99 -14.21 -12.30
CA GLY A 298 0.72 -13.93 -10.90
C GLY A 298 1.45 -14.84 -9.92
N GLU A 299 1.26 -14.58 -8.63
CA GLU A 299 1.74 -15.40 -7.52
C GLU A 299 1.15 -16.81 -7.60
N SER A 300 1.94 -17.82 -7.22
CA SER A 300 1.61 -19.26 -7.24
C SER A 300 1.27 -19.85 -8.62
N ALA A 301 1.41 -19.10 -9.69
CA ALA A 301 1.03 -19.53 -11.03
C ALA A 301 1.82 -20.77 -11.51
N MET A 302 3.11 -20.85 -11.18
CA MET A 302 3.96 -21.98 -11.55
C MET A 302 3.73 -23.21 -10.66
N SER A 303 3.12 -23.07 -9.49
CA SER A 303 2.85 -24.21 -8.57
C SER A 303 1.96 -25.29 -9.19
N GLU A 304 1.17 -24.95 -10.22
CA GLU A 304 0.37 -25.93 -10.99
C GLU A 304 1.24 -26.85 -11.87
N PHE A 305 2.44 -26.40 -12.21
CA PHE A 305 3.43 -27.17 -12.97
C PHE A 305 4.49 -27.81 -12.06
N GLY A 306 4.43 -27.57 -10.76
CA GLY A 306 5.35 -28.04 -9.74
C GLY A 306 6.20 -26.94 -9.12
N ARG A 307 7.20 -27.33 -8.32
CA ARG A 307 8.15 -26.36 -7.75
C ARG A 307 8.97 -25.68 -8.84
N LEU A 308 9.38 -24.44 -8.64
CA LEU A 308 10.10 -23.64 -9.65
C LEU A 308 11.31 -24.35 -10.27
N ALA A 309 12.09 -25.07 -9.49
CA ALA A 309 13.25 -25.80 -9.99
C ALA A 309 12.93 -27.26 -10.44
N SER A 310 11.65 -27.61 -10.61
CA SER A 310 11.28 -28.95 -11.11
C SER A 310 11.37 -29.03 -12.63
N GLU A 311 11.68 -30.23 -13.14
CA GLU A 311 11.74 -30.48 -14.58
C GLU A 311 10.43 -30.13 -15.30
N ARG A 312 9.29 -30.39 -14.64
CA ARG A 312 7.96 -30.06 -15.17
C ARG A 312 7.77 -28.54 -15.32
N ALA A 313 8.24 -27.75 -14.35
CA ALA A 313 8.20 -26.29 -14.42
C ALA A 313 9.13 -25.75 -15.52
N TYR A 314 10.34 -26.30 -15.66
CA TYR A 314 11.24 -25.96 -16.76
C TYR A 314 10.63 -26.25 -18.14
N ARG A 315 10.04 -27.44 -18.33
CA ARG A 315 9.36 -27.79 -19.58
C ARG A 315 8.19 -26.86 -19.89
N ALA A 316 7.38 -26.52 -18.89
CA ALA A 316 6.30 -25.55 -19.06
C ALA A 316 6.83 -24.15 -19.42
N ALA A 317 7.83 -23.66 -18.72
CA ALA A 317 8.44 -22.36 -18.99
C ALA A 317 9.03 -22.31 -20.41
N LYS A 318 9.73 -23.36 -20.84
CA LYS A 318 10.27 -23.47 -22.21
C LYS A 318 9.17 -23.43 -23.25
N PHE A 319 8.11 -24.23 -23.08
CA PHE A 319 6.97 -24.28 -23.99
C PHE A 319 6.32 -22.89 -24.13
N PHE A 320 5.98 -22.23 -23.03
CA PHE A 320 5.33 -20.93 -23.06
C PHE A 320 6.24 -19.81 -23.56
N SER A 321 7.53 -19.85 -23.23
CA SER A 321 8.52 -18.92 -23.77
C SER A 321 8.61 -19.02 -25.29
N GLN A 322 8.67 -20.24 -25.83
CA GLN A 322 8.72 -20.50 -27.29
C GLN A 322 7.45 -20.01 -27.99
N LEU A 323 6.27 -20.19 -27.36
CA LEU A 323 4.98 -19.79 -27.92
C LEU A 323 4.93 -18.27 -28.20
N VAL A 324 5.60 -17.45 -27.38
CA VAL A 324 5.71 -15.99 -27.56
C VAL A 324 7.05 -15.58 -28.16
N GLY A 325 7.69 -16.49 -28.88
CA GLY A 325 8.91 -16.27 -29.66
C GLY A 325 10.17 -16.20 -28.78
N GLY A 326 10.25 -16.87 -27.60
CA GLY A 326 11.40 -16.97 -26.71
C GLY A 326 11.51 -15.82 -25.68
N ALA A 327 10.41 -15.24 -25.20
CA ALA A 327 10.42 -14.24 -24.12
C ALA A 327 10.86 -14.86 -22.79
N ALA A 328 11.44 -14.05 -21.92
CA ALA A 328 11.62 -14.44 -20.52
C ALA A 328 10.25 -14.58 -19.84
N LEU A 329 10.11 -15.52 -18.89
CA LEU A 329 8.89 -15.74 -18.11
C LEU A 329 9.18 -15.54 -16.63
N LEU A 330 8.53 -14.56 -16.00
CA LEU A 330 8.52 -14.36 -14.55
C LEU A 330 7.20 -14.89 -14.01
N ALA A 331 7.26 -15.81 -13.05
CA ALA A 331 6.08 -16.42 -12.45
C ALA A 331 6.30 -16.72 -10.96
N GLY A 332 5.23 -16.60 -10.17
CA GLY A 332 5.23 -17.00 -8.77
C GLY A 332 5.14 -18.51 -8.59
N GLY A 333 5.81 -19.03 -7.57
CA GLY A 333 5.75 -20.46 -7.23
C GLY A 333 6.62 -20.81 -6.02
N ASP A 334 6.50 -22.06 -5.58
CA ASP A 334 7.25 -22.56 -4.45
C ASP A 334 8.66 -23.01 -4.85
N TYR A 335 9.63 -22.71 -4.00
CA TYR A 335 10.99 -23.24 -4.09
C TYR A 335 11.35 -24.01 -2.82
N GLY A 336 11.91 -25.19 -2.97
CA GLY A 336 12.35 -26.02 -1.86
C GLY A 336 13.87 -26.15 -1.81
N GLU A 337 14.46 -25.76 -0.71
CA GLU A 337 15.88 -25.94 -0.43
C GLU A 337 16.08 -27.10 0.56
N ARG A 338 16.83 -28.09 0.17
CA ARG A 338 17.15 -29.24 1.04
C ARG A 338 18.31 -28.87 1.95
N THR A 339 18.05 -28.83 3.25
CA THR A 339 19.10 -28.77 4.28
C THR A 339 19.41 -30.18 4.81
N ASN A 340 20.43 -30.35 5.63
CA ASN A 340 20.81 -31.66 6.17
C ASN A 340 19.70 -32.34 6.98
N GLU A 341 18.79 -31.56 7.58
CA GLU A 341 17.75 -32.06 8.49
C GLU A 341 16.33 -31.91 7.94
N THR A 342 16.08 -30.90 7.09
CA THR A 342 14.73 -30.52 6.67
C THR A 342 14.69 -29.97 5.25
N VAL A 343 13.50 -29.82 4.71
CA VAL A 343 13.26 -29.03 3.48
C VAL A 343 12.67 -27.69 3.85
N ARG A 344 13.39 -26.61 3.58
CA ARG A 344 12.86 -25.26 3.70
C ARG A 344 12.08 -24.91 2.45
N VAL A 345 10.86 -24.41 2.61
CA VAL A 345 9.99 -24.00 1.50
C VAL A 345 9.83 -22.49 1.50
N TYR A 346 9.95 -21.89 0.34
CA TYR A 346 9.87 -20.45 0.12
C TYR A 346 8.80 -20.15 -0.91
N ASN A 347 8.02 -19.09 -0.71
CA ASN A 347 7.20 -18.46 -1.75
C ASN A 347 8.12 -17.55 -2.58
N CYS A 348 8.20 -17.74 -3.89
CA CYS A 348 9.21 -17.10 -4.73
C CYS A 348 8.65 -16.53 -6.03
N ALA A 349 9.35 -15.51 -6.55
CA ALA A 349 9.30 -15.12 -7.95
C ALA A 349 10.45 -15.82 -8.69
N GLY A 350 10.12 -16.62 -9.70
CA GLY A 350 11.07 -17.29 -10.58
C GLY A 350 11.10 -16.64 -11.95
N LEU A 351 12.28 -16.25 -12.43
CA LEU A 351 12.52 -15.73 -13.77
C LEU A 351 13.21 -16.80 -14.61
N TYR A 352 12.48 -17.36 -15.56
CA TYR A 352 13.00 -18.30 -16.55
C TYR A 352 13.42 -17.54 -17.81
N MET A 353 14.63 -17.81 -18.29
CA MET A 353 15.21 -17.13 -19.44
C MET A 353 15.73 -18.16 -20.44
N PRO A 354 15.49 -17.99 -21.75
CA PRO A 354 16.13 -18.82 -22.76
C PRO A 354 17.67 -18.80 -22.62
N SER A 355 18.29 -19.97 -22.63
CA SER A 355 19.74 -20.15 -22.52
C SER A 355 20.18 -21.29 -23.46
N GLY A 356 20.53 -20.97 -24.70
CA GLY A 356 20.73 -21.97 -25.74
C GLY A 356 19.46 -22.77 -25.98
N ASP A 357 19.58 -24.11 -25.93
CA ASP A 357 18.44 -25.03 -26.07
C ASP A 357 17.65 -25.26 -24.78
N ASP A 358 18.03 -24.62 -23.66
CA ASP A 358 17.44 -24.81 -22.35
C ASP A 358 16.97 -23.48 -21.72
N MET A 359 16.57 -23.50 -20.45
CA MET A 359 16.14 -22.34 -19.69
C MET A 359 17.05 -22.15 -18.47
N ALA A 360 17.52 -20.91 -18.25
CA ALA A 360 18.13 -20.51 -17.00
C ALA A 360 17.08 -19.99 -16.02
N LEU A 361 17.24 -20.23 -14.71
CA LEU A 361 16.33 -19.79 -13.67
C LEU A 361 17.03 -18.89 -12.67
N GLN A 362 16.48 -17.70 -12.43
CA GLN A 362 16.80 -16.85 -11.28
C GLN A 362 15.63 -16.87 -10.31
N ILE A 363 15.92 -16.87 -9.00
CA ILE A 363 14.89 -16.95 -7.96
C ILE A 363 15.07 -15.80 -6.96
N CYS A 364 13.96 -15.16 -6.58
CA CYS A 364 13.86 -14.22 -5.47
C CYS A 364 12.75 -14.68 -4.52
N ALA A 365 13.08 -15.00 -3.28
CA ALA A 365 12.12 -15.42 -2.29
C ALA A 365 11.46 -14.23 -1.59
N LYS A 366 10.21 -14.40 -1.18
CA LYS A 366 9.42 -13.42 -0.41
C LYS A 366 10.13 -13.07 0.89
N GLN A 367 10.28 -11.78 1.17
CA GLN A 367 11.04 -11.28 2.31
C GLN A 367 10.16 -11.14 3.55
N HIS A 368 8.88 -10.78 3.37
CA HIS A 368 7.94 -10.54 4.45
C HIS A 368 6.72 -11.47 4.31
N LEU A 369 6.63 -12.41 5.22
CA LEU A 369 5.57 -13.42 5.21
C LEU A 369 4.31 -12.92 5.89
N VAL A 370 3.15 -13.35 5.38
CA VAL A 370 1.83 -13.01 5.94
C VAL A 370 1.54 -13.89 7.16
N PRO A 371 1.31 -13.30 8.35
CA PRO A 371 0.92 -14.07 9.53
C PRO A 371 -0.36 -14.86 9.29
N PHE A 372 -0.40 -16.11 9.77
CA PHE A 372 -1.50 -17.08 9.61
C PHE A 372 -1.81 -17.49 8.15
N GLY A 373 -1.21 -16.82 7.17
CA GLY A 373 -1.33 -17.16 5.74
C GLY A 373 -0.12 -17.93 5.21
N GLU A 374 1.06 -17.62 5.70
CA GLU A 374 2.33 -18.22 5.24
C GLU A 374 3.20 -18.74 6.37
N TYR A 375 2.98 -18.28 7.59
CA TYR A 375 3.56 -18.84 8.82
C TYR A 375 2.61 -18.64 9.99
N ILE A 376 2.82 -19.40 11.05
CA ILE A 376 2.00 -19.32 12.25
C ILE A 376 2.81 -18.64 13.35
N PRO A 377 2.45 -17.39 13.75
CA PRO A 377 3.12 -16.73 14.86
C PRO A 377 3.04 -17.56 16.13
N PHE A 378 4.15 -17.64 16.86
CA PHE A 378 4.24 -18.36 18.15
C PHE A 378 4.00 -19.88 18.09
N ASP A 379 3.98 -20.53 16.92
CA ASP A 379 3.76 -21.97 16.78
C ASP A 379 4.75 -22.83 17.58
N LYS A 380 6.00 -22.37 17.71
CA LYS A 380 7.03 -23.00 18.52
C LYS A 380 6.74 -22.97 20.02
N TRP A 381 5.98 -21.99 20.48
CA TRP A 381 5.63 -21.77 21.89
C TRP A 381 4.24 -22.35 22.23
N ILE A 382 3.35 -22.32 21.27
CA ILE A 382 1.95 -22.75 21.39
C ILE A 382 1.62 -23.71 20.22
N PRO A 383 2.02 -24.99 20.30
CA PRO A 383 1.87 -25.94 19.19
C PRO A 383 0.43 -26.17 18.72
N VAL A 384 -0.56 -25.92 19.61
CA VAL A 384 -1.98 -26.03 19.24
C VAL A 384 -2.38 -25.08 18.13
N LEU A 385 -1.67 -23.95 17.95
CA LEU A 385 -1.94 -22.98 16.87
C LEU A 385 -1.73 -23.62 15.48
N GLN A 386 -0.83 -24.59 15.34
CA GLN A 386 -0.61 -25.32 14.08
C GLN A 386 -1.86 -26.10 13.66
N LYS A 387 -2.65 -26.63 14.63
CA LYS A 387 -3.89 -27.36 14.35
C LYS A 387 -5.05 -26.45 13.96
N LEU A 388 -4.95 -25.16 14.29
CA LEU A 388 -5.98 -24.16 14.00
C LEU A 388 -5.74 -23.43 12.67
N SER A 389 -4.58 -23.58 12.09
CA SER A 389 -4.22 -22.91 10.83
C SER A 389 -4.49 -23.80 9.62
N PRO A 390 -5.03 -23.24 8.52
CA PRO A 390 -5.20 -23.95 7.26
C PRO A 390 -3.87 -24.23 6.54
N ILE A 391 -2.75 -23.64 6.99
CA ILE A 391 -1.42 -23.87 6.41
C ILE A 391 -0.77 -25.10 7.03
N GLY A 392 -0.45 -26.08 6.19
CA GLY A 392 0.19 -27.32 6.64
C GLY A 392 1.68 -27.17 7.01
N VAL A 393 2.37 -26.17 6.48
CA VAL A 393 3.82 -25.92 6.69
C VAL A 393 4.07 -24.41 6.67
N SER A 394 4.81 -23.92 7.69
CA SER A 394 5.30 -22.54 7.69
C SER A 394 6.38 -22.34 6.64
N LEU A 395 6.26 -21.28 5.85
CA LEU A 395 7.28 -20.88 4.86
C LEU A 395 8.44 -20.16 5.55
N TYR A 396 9.53 -20.00 4.81
CA TYR A 396 10.72 -19.27 5.27
C TYR A 396 10.85 -17.94 4.51
N PRO A 397 11.23 -16.85 5.18
CA PRO A 397 11.50 -15.58 4.50
C PRO A 397 12.84 -15.64 3.76
N GLY A 398 12.90 -14.92 2.64
CA GLY A 398 14.12 -14.71 1.85
C GLY A 398 14.76 -13.36 2.07
N GLU A 399 15.71 -13.04 1.18
CA GLU A 399 16.41 -11.76 1.16
C GLU A 399 16.10 -10.98 -0.14
N ALA A 400 16.27 -9.66 -0.08
CA ALA A 400 16.11 -8.79 -1.25
C ALA A 400 17.14 -9.14 -2.34
N LYS A 401 16.65 -9.50 -3.52
CA LYS A 401 17.46 -9.85 -4.68
C LYS A 401 16.85 -9.28 -5.95
N LEU A 402 17.68 -8.75 -6.84
CA LEU A 402 17.24 -8.33 -8.17
C LEU A 402 17.25 -9.52 -9.14
N LEU A 403 16.31 -9.49 -10.08
CA LEU A 403 16.30 -10.38 -11.23
C LEU A 403 16.69 -9.58 -12.49
N GLU A 404 17.43 -10.20 -13.42
CA GLU A 404 17.94 -9.56 -14.63
C GLU A 404 17.20 -10.05 -15.86
N VAL A 405 16.25 -9.26 -16.34
CA VAL A 405 15.42 -9.56 -17.51
C VAL A 405 16.19 -9.21 -18.79
N PRO A 406 16.40 -10.16 -19.73
CA PRO A 406 17.02 -9.86 -21.00
C PRO A 406 16.05 -9.04 -21.87
N VAL A 407 16.54 -7.94 -22.44
CA VAL A 407 15.81 -7.14 -23.44
C VAL A 407 16.24 -7.61 -24.82
N ARG A 408 15.27 -7.88 -25.66
CA ARG A 408 15.51 -8.39 -27.02
C ARG A 408 15.88 -7.26 -27.96
N GLY A 409 16.77 -7.56 -28.90
CA GLY A 409 16.94 -6.76 -30.11
C GLY A 409 15.62 -6.71 -30.90
N ARG A 410 15.33 -5.59 -31.52
CA ARG A 410 14.07 -5.39 -32.26
C ARG A 410 14.06 -6.05 -33.62
N ASP A 411 15.23 -6.27 -34.17
CA ASP A 411 15.44 -7.06 -35.36
C ASP A 411 16.12 -8.39 -35.01
N LYS A 412 15.86 -9.47 -35.78
CA LYS A 412 16.53 -10.77 -35.57
C LYS A 412 18.07 -10.69 -35.70
N ARG A 413 18.58 -9.60 -36.28
CA ARG A 413 20.00 -9.33 -36.47
C ARG A 413 20.62 -8.49 -35.35
N ASP A 414 19.79 -7.88 -34.45
CA ASP A 414 20.29 -7.07 -33.37
C ASP A 414 20.76 -7.96 -32.21
N PRO A 415 21.92 -7.68 -31.62
CA PRO A 415 22.31 -8.32 -30.38
C PRO A 415 21.28 -7.97 -29.27
N PRO A 416 21.17 -8.78 -28.20
CA PRO A 416 20.32 -8.44 -27.05
C PRO A 416 20.65 -7.02 -26.60
N ALA A 417 19.63 -6.17 -26.45
CA ALA A 417 19.79 -4.74 -26.12
C ALA A 417 20.22 -4.50 -24.65
N GLY A 418 20.66 -5.53 -23.94
CA GLY A 418 21.08 -5.48 -22.54
C GLY A 418 20.16 -6.24 -21.58
N ARG A 419 20.25 -5.92 -20.31
CA ARG A 419 19.41 -6.49 -19.25
C ARG A 419 18.78 -5.39 -18.43
N VAL A 420 17.53 -5.60 -18.00
CA VAL A 420 16.82 -4.72 -17.07
C VAL A 420 16.78 -5.40 -15.71
N LYS A 421 17.28 -4.70 -14.69
CA LYS A 421 17.24 -5.15 -13.30
C LYS A 421 15.86 -4.84 -12.71
N VAL A 422 15.14 -5.87 -12.28
CA VAL A 422 13.84 -5.72 -11.65
C VAL A 422 13.88 -6.16 -10.19
N ALA A 423 13.17 -5.45 -9.32
CA ALA A 423 12.96 -5.84 -7.93
C ALA A 423 11.62 -6.57 -7.83
N PRO A 424 11.59 -7.89 -7.56
CA PRO A 424 10.34 -8.58 -7.30
C PRO A 424 9.77 -8.18 -5.93
N LEU A 425 8.45 -7.99 -5.88
CA LEU A 425 7.64 -7.96 -4.67
C LEU A 425 6.52 -9.00 -4.81
N ILE A 426 6.18 -9.66 -3.72
CA ILE A 426 5.19 -10.75 -3.75
C ILE A 426 4.03 -10.41 -2.81
N CYS A 427 2.84 -10.20 -3.41
CA CYS A 427 1.58 -10.00 -2.71
C CYS A 427 1.68 -8.83 -1.70
N PHE A 428 1.36 -9.06 -0.43
CA PHE A 428 1.34 -8.09 0.67
C PHE A 428 2.61 -7.23 0.82
N GLU A 429 3.73 -7.60 0.20
CA GLU A 429 4.98 -6.84 0.27
C GLU A 429 4.89 -5.43 -0.31
N ASP A 430 3.97 -5.20 -1.25
CA ASP A 430 3.73 -3.87 -1.82
C ASP A 430 3.11 -2.87 -0.83
N THR A 431 2.53 -3.36 0.25
CA THR A 431 2.03 -2.51 1.33
C THR A 431 3.15 -1.88 2.16
N LEU A 432 4.35 -2.51 2.15
CA LEU A 432 5.48 -2.18 3.01
C LEU A 432 6.50 -1.30 2.27
N PRO A 433 6.55 0.03 2.54
CA PRO A 433 7.48 0.95 1.88
C PRO A 433 8.96 0.53 1.92
N PRO A 434 9.49 -0.04 3.03
CA PRO A 434 10.90 -0.40 3.10
C PRO A 434 11.35 -1.44 2.07
N LEU A 435 10.46 -2.34 1.63
CA LEU A 435 10.82 -3.41 0.69
C LEU A 435 11.01 -2.88 -0.72
N ALA A 436 10.09 -2.05 -1.22
CA ALA A 436 10.24 -1.37 -2.50
C ALA A 436 11.47 -0.45 -2.50
N ARG A 437 11.68 0.29 -1.40
CA ARG A 437 12.85 1.15 -1.19
C ARG A 437 14.14 0.35 -1.27
N LYS A 438 14.20 -0.83 -0.64
CA LYS A 438 15.38 -1.72 -0.68
C LYS A 438 15.71 -2.16 -2.10
N GLY A 439 14.69 -2.56 -2.89
CA GLY A 439 14.86 -2.90 -4.31
C GLY A 439 15.46 -1.73 -5.12
N ALA A 440 14.96 -0.51 -4.91
CA ALA A 440 15.50 0.69 -5.57
C ALA A 440 16.96 0.97 -5.16
N GLN A 441 17.30 0.81 -3.88
CA GLN A 441 18.69 0.97 -3.38
C GLN A 441 19.65 -0.06 -3.97
N LEU A 442 19.20 -1.27 -4.27
CA LEU A 442 19.98 -2.30 -4.96
C LEU A 442 20.19 -2.00 -6.45
N GLY A 443 19.54 -0.95 -6.98
CA GLY A 443 19.69 -0.52 -8.37
C GLY A 443 18.65 -1.09 -9.33
N ALA A 444 17.47 -1.45 -8.83
CA ALA A 444 16.34 -1.83 -9.68
C ALA A 444 15.97 -0.70 -10.63
N GLN A 445 15.55 -1.05 -11.84
CA GLN A 445 15.07 -0.14 -12.88
C GLN A 445 13.54 -0.17 -13.00
N ALA A 446 12.92 -1.24 -12.49
CA ALA A 446 11.48 -1.41 -12.33
C ALA A 446 11.19 -2.33 -11.13
N ILE A 447 9.97 -2.27 -10.63
CA ILE A 447 9.44 -3.22 -9.65
C ILE A 447 8.49 -4.16 -10.41
N VAL A 448 8.59 -5.47 -10.16
CA VAL A 448 7.63 -6.47 -10.65
C VAL A 448 6.90 -7.04 -9.44
N LEU A 449 5.63 -6.72 -9.33
CA LEU A 449 4.75 -7.17 -8.26
C LEU A 449 3.87 -8.30 -8.78
N ILE A 450 3.97 -9.46 -8.16
CA ILE A 450 3.08 -10.60 -8.42
C ILE A 450 2.22 -10.88 -7.21
N THR A 451 0.93 -11.11 -7.40
CA THR A 451 -0.02 -11.32 -6.30
C THR A 451 -1.09 -12.36 -6.62
N ASN A 452 -1.76 -12.83 -5.58
CA ASN A 452 -2.91 -13.72 -5.69
C ASN A 452 -4.05 -13.28 -4.75
N ASP A 453 -4.90 -12.39 -5.27
CA ASP A 453 -6.03 -11.84 -4.52
C ASP A 453 -7.28 -12.75 -4.54
N SER A 454 -7.20 -13.97 -5.14
CA SER A 454 -8.32 -14.93 -5.23
C SER A 454 -8.80 -15.47 -3.86
N TRP A 455 -8.00 -15.28 -2.80
CA TRP A 455 -8.42 -15.54 -1.41
C TRP A 455 -9.62 -14.70 -1.01
N PHE A 456 -9.77 -13.51 -1.60
CA PHE A 456 -10.75 -12.49 -1.27
C PHE A 456 -11.72 -12.21 -2.44
N SER A 457 -11.85 -13.12 -3.40
CA SER A 457 -12.69 -12.97 -4.60
C SER A 457 -14.10 -12.44 -4.28
N ASN A 458 -14.65 -11.67 -5.19
CA ASN A 458 -15.92 -10.94 -5.06
C ASN A 458 -15.94 -9.97 -3.88
N SER A 459 -14.84 -9.26 -3.66
CA SER A 459 -14.73 -8.20 -2.67
C SER A 459 -13.91 -7.04 -3.22
N TRP A 460 -13.88 -5.92 -2.50
CA TRP A 460 -13.08 -4.74 -2.85
C TRP A 460 -11.62 -4.79 -2.36
N GLU A 461 -11.20 -5.92 -1.81
CA GLU A 461 -9.81 -6.12 -1.36
C GLU A 461 -8.80 -5.86 -2.47
N ALA A 462 -9.00 -6.45 -3.66
CA ALA A 462 -8.10 -6.34 -4.79
C ALA A 462 -7.82 -4.89 -5.22
N GLU A 463 -8.83 -4.02 -5.16
CA GLU A 463 -8.67 -2.60 -5.47
C GLU A 463 -7.93 -1.87 -4.35
N GLN A 464 -8.26 -2.14 -3.08
CA GLN A 464 -7.51 -1.59 -1.94
C GLN A 464 -6.05 -2.00 -1.98
N HIS A 465 -5.77 -3.27 -2.34
CA HIS A 465 -4.42 -3.79 -2.49
C HIS A 465 -3.67 -3.08 -3.62
N ALA A 466 -4.29 -2.93 -4.79
CA ALA A 466 -3.68 -2.24 -5.91
C ALA A 466 -3.29 -0.78 -5.60
N TRP A 467 -4.07 -0.09 -4.77
CA TRP A 467 -3.77 1.28 -4.36
C TRP A 467 -2.48 1.39 -3.54
N GLN A 468 -2.10 0.33 -2.79
CA GLN A 468 -0.83 0.32 -2.05
C GLN A 468 0.37 0.36 -3.02
N ALA A 469 0.29 -0.43 -4.11
CA ALA A 469 1.34 -0.50 -5.11
C ALA A 469 1.61 0.85 -5.80
N VAL A 470 0.59 1.69 -5.96
CA VAL A 470 0.73 3.02 -6.60
C VAL A 470 1.73 3.89 -5.84
N LEU A 471 1.68 3.87 -4.52
CA LEU A 471 2.63 4.64 -3.71
C LEU A 471 4.06 4.13 -3.84
N ARG A 472 4.27 2.84 -4.05
CA ARG A 472 5.62 2.27 -4.27
C ARG A 472 6.27 2.85 -5.50
N ALA A 473 5.52 3.06 -6.57
CA ALA A 473 6.03 3.71 -7.78
C ALA A 473 6.46 5.16 -7.50
N VAL A 474 5.62 5.94 -6.83
CA VAL A 474 5.89 7.35 -6.52
C VAL A 474 7.08 7.49 -5.56
N GLU A 475 7.09 6.70 -4.49
CA GLU A 475 8.15 6.70 -3.47
C GLU A 475 9.52 6.37 -4.03
N THR A 476 9.59 5.39 -4.92
CA THR A 476 10.86 4.92 -5.48
C THR A 476 11.27 5.69 -6.73
N GLY A 477 10.33 6.28 -7.47
CA GLY A 477 10.56 6.81 -8.80
C GLY A 477 10.84 5.70 -9.83
N LEU A 478 10.30 4.50 -9.59
CA LEU A 478 10.40 3.36 -10.48
C LEU A 478 9.01 2.96 -10.99
N PRO A 479 8.86 2.55 -12.25
CA PRO A 479 7.62 1.96 -12.71
C PRO A 479 7.36 0.63 -11.98
N VAL A 480 6.08 0.34 -11.73
CA VAL A 480 5.63 -0.93 -11.16
C VAL A 480 4.83 -1.70 -12.19
N ILE A 481 5.23 -2.93 -12.44
CA ILE A 481 4.53 -3.92 -13.27
C ILE A 481 3.80 -4.84 -12.28
N ARG A 482 2.46 -4.72 -12.19
CA ARG A 482 1.64 -5.51 -11.26
C ARG A 482 0.84 -6.56 -12.02
N VAL A 483 0.97 -7.83 -11.61
CA VAL A 483 0.19 -8.93 -12.17
C VAL A 483 -0.44 -9.74 -11.06
N GLY A 484 -1.77 -9.73 -11.01
CA GLY A 484 -2.56 -10.56 -10.12
C GLY A 484 -2.95 -11.88 -10.78
N ASN A 485 -3.12 -12.93 -9.99
CA ASN A 485 -3.81 -14.13 -10.48
C ASN A 485 -5.29 -13.81 -10.77
N SER A 486 -5.96 -13.05 -9.88
CA SER A 486 -7.35 -12.61 -10.02
C SER A 486 -7.58 -11.15 -9.61
N GLY A 487 -6.58 -10.50 -9.07
CA GLY A 487 -6.60 -9.10 -8.61
C GLY A 487 -6.42 -8.10 -9.75
N VAL A 488 -6.21 -6.84 -9.39
CA VAL A 488 -5.97 -5.78 -10.38
C VAL A 488 -4.60 -5.96 -11.04
N THR A 489 -4.57 -6.03 -12.37
CA THR A 489 -3.36 -6.19 -13.19
C THR A 489 -3.13 -4.95 -14.03
N GLY A 490 -1.88 -4.52 -14.19
CA GLY A 490 -1.52 -3.38 -15.02
C GLY A 490 -0.14 -2.82 -14.72
N VAL A 491 0.11 -1.61 -15.17
CA VAL A 491 1.36 -0.88 -14.94
C VAL A 491 1.10 0.46 -14.26
N ILE A 492 2.03 0.87 -13.42
CA ILE A 492 1.99 2.11 -12.65
C ILE A 492 3.27 2.89 -12.98
N GLY A 493 3.11 4.11 -13.44
CA GLY A 493 4.22 5.02 -13.73
C GLY A 493 4.82 5.66 -12.47
N GLU A 494 6.00 6.23 -12.61
CA GLU A 494 6.74 6.93 -11.54
C GLU A 494 5.94 8.08 -10.89
N SER A 495 4.92 8.61 -11.58
CA SER A 495 4.03 9.67 -11.09
C SER A 495 2.80 9.15 -10.33
N GLY A 496 2.61 7.83 -10.26
CA GLY A 496 1.40 7.21 -9.72
C GLY A 496 0.24 7.08 -10.71
N ARG A 497 0.41 7.49 -11.96
CA ARG A 497 -0.58 7.24 -13.02
C ARG A 497 -0.58 5.77 -13.37
N THR A 498 -1.76 5.21 -13.63
CA THR A 498 -1.96 3.78 -13.83
C THR A 498 -2.56 3.46 -15.20
N ARG A 499 -2.20 2.31 -15.75
CA ARG A 499 -2.91 1.65 -16.85
C ARG A 499 -3.25 0.24 -16.40
N TRP A 500 -4.50 0.04 -16.07
CA TRP A 500 -5.00 -1.25 -15.65
C TRP A 500 -5.50 -2.07 -16.83
N LEU A 501 -5.39 -3.39 -16.74
CA LEU A 501 -6.19 -4.30 -17.53
C LEU A 501 -7.65 -4.10 -17.14
N THR A 502 -8.50 -3.74 -18.11
CA THR A 502 -9.89 -3.33 -17.86
C THR A 502 -10.91 -4.27 -18.48
N ASP A 503 -12.10 -4.28 -17.92
CA ASP A 503 -13.29 -4.88 -18.52
C ASP A 503 -13.86 -4.01 -19.65
N GLY A 504 -14.93 -4.48 -20.31
CA GLY A 504 -15.60 -3.72 -21.38
C GLY A 504 -16.22 -2.39 -20.94
N ALA A 505 -16.32 -2.12 -19.63
CA ALA A 505 -16.80 -0.87 -19.06
C ALA A 505 -15.64 0.06 -18.60
N GLY A 506 -14.39 -0.32 -18.85
CA GLY A 506 -13.21 0.46 -18.48
C GLY A 506 -12.83 0.38 -17.00
N ARG A 507 -13.43 -0.53 -16.23
CA ARG A 507 -13.08 -0.78 -14.82
C ARG A 507 -11.95 -1.81 -14.73
N PRO A 508 -11.11 -1.77 -13.69
CA PRO A 508 -10.10 -2.80 -13.47
C PRO A 508 -10.70 -4.21 -13.53
N LEU A 509 -10.07 -5.08 -14.31
CA LEU A 509 -10.52 -6.47 -14.49
C LEU A 509 -10.12 -7.27 -13.24
N VAL A 510 -11.11 -7.63 -12.43
CA VAL A 510 -10.95 -8.44 -11.22
C VAL A 510 -11.76 -9.73 -11.37
N ASP A 511 -11.27 -10.83 -10.77
CA ASP A 511 -11.92 -12.14 -10.79
C ASP A 511 -12.27 -12.67 -12.19
N ALA A 512 -11.51 -12.27 -13.19
CA ALA A 512 -11.69 -12.68 -14.59
C ALA A 512 -10.34 -12.94 -15.27
N ARG A 513 -10.37 -13.60 -16.42
CA ARG A 513 -9.18 -13.87 -17.23
C ARG A 513 -8.92 -12.74 -18.19
N GLY A 514 -7.66 -12.40 -18.37
CA GLY A 514 -7.25 -11.43 -19.35
C GLY A 514 -5.74 -11.37 -19.54
N CYS A 515 -5.34 -10.72 -20.61
CA CYS A 515 -3.94 -10.42 -20.88
C CYS A 515 -3.83 -9.07 -21.58
N GLN A 516 -2.70 -8.40 -21.37
CA GLN A 516 -2.43 -7.08 -21.95
C GLN A 516 -0.94 -6.94 -22.23
N LEU A 517 -0.60 -6.35 -23.37
CA LEU A 517 0.76 -5.94 -23.66
C LEU A 517 0.97 -4.50 -23.19
N GLU A 518 2.05 -4.30 -22.45
CA GLU A 518 2.48 -2.98 -22.01
C GLU A 518 3.90 -2.67 -22.45
N THR A 519 4.16 -1.42 -22.75
CA THR A 519 5.51 -0.90 -22.96
C THR A 519 5.87 -0.01 -21.79
N VAL A 520 6.84 -0.48 -20.99
CA VAL A 520 7.31 0.20 -19.77
C VAL A 520 8.62 0.90 -20.07
N GLN A 521 8.68 2.19 -19.82
CA GLN A 521 9.91 2.94 -19.91
C GLN A 521 10.77 2.65 -18.66
N VAL A 522 11.99 2.18 -18.88
CA VAL A 522 12.96 1.92 -17.82
C VAL A 522 14.20 2.79 -18.04
N ARG A 523 14.74 3.36 -16.99
CA ARG A 523 15.94 4.20 -17.05
C ARG A 523 17.18 3.33 -16.85
N THR A 524 18.21 3.52 -17.65
CA THR A 524 19.50 2.83 -17.50
C THR A 524 20.12 3.12 -16.12
N ALA A 525 20.00 4.37 -15.65
CA ALA A 525 20.39 4.78 -14.30
C ALA A 525 19.19 5.43 -13.60
N PRO A 526 18.49 4.70 -12.73
CA PRO A 526 17.34 5.26 -12.00
C PRO A 526 17.74 6.44 -11.13
N ARG A 527 16.99 7.53 -11.21
CA ARG A 527 17.15 8.66 -10.30
C ARG A 527 16.45 8.33 -8.98
N LEU A 528 17.23 7.94 -7.98
CA LEU A 528 16.69 7.68 -6.64
C LEU A 528 16.01 8.93 -6.07
N THR A 529 14.77 8.77 -5.62
CA THR A 529 14.05 9.84 -4.93
C THR A 529 14.73 10.20 -3.60
N PRO A 530 14.48 11.39 -3.03
CA PRO A 530 14.93 11.72 -1.68
C PRO A 530 14.49 10.67 -0.66
N TYR A 531 13.25 10.15 -0.77
CA TYR A 531 12.75 9.10 0.12
C TYR A 531 13.58 7.81 0.04
N VAL A 532 13.99 7.37 -1.15
CA VAL A 532 14.85 6.19 -1.28
C VAL A 532 16.18 6.38 -0.57
N ARG A 533 16.75 7.58 -0.62
CA ARG A 533 18.05 7.90 0.00
C ARG A 533 17.95 7.98 1.52
N VAL A 534 16.97 8.72 2.03
CA VAL A 534 16.86 9.07 3.46
C VAL A 534 15.94 8.13 4.22
N GLY A 535 14.83 7.66 3.61
CA GLY A 535 13.82 6.81 4.25
C GLY A 535 13.03 7.54 5.33
N ASP A 536 12.67 6.80 6.37
CA ASP A 536 11.77 7.25 7.42
C ASP A 536 12.47 8.07 8.54
N TRP A 537 13.81 8.22 8.49
CA TRP A 537 14.57 8.88 9.56
C TRP A 537 14.09 10.28 9.92
N PRO A 538 13.76 11.19 8.96
CA PRO A 538 13.27 12.51 9.32
C PRO A 538 11.96 12.46 10.11
N LEU A 539 11.04 11.57 9.72
CA LEU A 539 9.79 11.36 10.44
C LEU A 539 10.07 10.87 11.86
N LEU A 540 10.95 9.87 12.01
CA LEU A 540 11.27 9.28 13.31
C LEU A 540 11.87 10.30 14.28
N VAL A 541 12.78 11.15 13.79
CA VAL A 541 13.37 12.24 14.58
C VAL A 541 12.30 13.24 15.03
N LEU A 542 11.43 13.68 14.11
CA LEU A 542 10.36 14.61 14.42
C LEU A 542 9.34 14.00 15.39
N PHE A 543 8.99 12.74 15.21
CA PHE A 543 8.06 12.03 16.09
C PHE A 543 8.65 11.86 17.48
N ALA A 544 9.90 11.41 17.61
CA ALA A 544 10.60 11.29 18.90
C ALA A 544 10.71 12.64 19.60
N ALA A 545 11.11 13.70 18.90
CA ALA A 545 11.17 15.06 19.45
C ALA A 545 9.79 15.54 19.94
N SER A 546 8.72 15.22 19.20
CA SER A 546 7.35 15.52 19.59
C SER A 546 6.97 14.80 20.88
N LEU A 547 7.31 13.52 21.02
CA LEU A 547 7.06 12.75 22.25
C LEU A 547 7.87 13.31 23.43
N VAL A 548 9.15 13.62 23.24
CA VAL A 548 9.98 14.28 24.26
C VAL A 548 9.32 15.59 24.71
N GLY A 549 8.93 16.43 23.76
CA GLY A 549 8.21 17.68 24.04
C GLY A 549 6.92 17.46 24.84
N LEU A 550 6.17 16.38 24.56
CA LEU A 550 4.93 16.06 25.26
C LEU A 550 5.13 15.57 26.70
N PHE A 551 6.24 14.89 27.00
CA PHE A 551 6.40 14.18 28.29
C PHE A 551 7.49 14.77 29.20
N MET A 552 8.62 15.26 28.67
CA MET A 552 9.77 15.65 29.50
C MET A 552 9.73 17.09 30.04
N VAL A 553 9.08 18.02 29.36
CA VAL A 553 9.01 19.39 29.86
C VAL A 553 7.88 19.48 30.88
N LYS A 554 8.19 19.57 32.16
CA LYS A 554 7.19 19.78 33.23
C LYS A 554 6.31 21.00 32.88
N CYS A 555 4.98 20.83 32.91
CA CYS A 555 4.07 21.99 32.97
C CYS A 555 4.51 22.87 34.14
N LYS A 556 4.97 24.08 33.88
CA LYS A 556 4.92 25.10 34.91
C LYS A 556 3.44 25.33 35.20
N THR A 557 2.97 24.74 36.29
CA THR A 557 1.65 24.97 36.88
C THR A 557 1.42 26.46 37.13
#